data_3230e3395ea705ce19051e5b56d0c0ec
#
_entry.id   3230e3395ea705ce19051e5b56d0c0ec
#
_cell.length_a   1.000
_cell.length_b   1.000
_cell.length_c   1.000
_cell.angle_alpha   90.00
_cell.angle_beta   90.00
_cell.angle_gamma   90.00
#
_symmetry.space_group_name_H-M   'P 1'
#
loop_
_entity.id
_entity.type
_entity.pdbx_description
1 polymer ?
#
loop_
_entity_poly.entity_id
_entity_poly.type
_entity_poly.pdbx_seq_one_letter_code
_entity_poly.pdbx_strand_id
1 'polypeptide(L)'
;MDLLNTPEWRVVAANFFLQLGFQSTYFVGVIGCATYVLGAGAFEVSALVFCLNLALILGNFCSGAVVDAVGPRKTLAVTLAALAACGVLGLLAPVSYPQLYVLAVANGLLFGTGTTALDAYPRFLADDAGSLLRMNSLNNTATSVAVIAGPALGGVITGALTNQAVFCILALAPLPAIALVLTTREERPVGSAASSGADAGEKDGLLATLSEGVRVTARNVDLRLIFLMGFMGFFAYGAFDSLESLFYRDVLQVGTQWMGWLSAIAGIGGTVGSLLVMRVPKERATMGFLAATLLVTGVGSCVYVGTDNVWVAAVGQLVCGIGFGSMGPVRATLTQERCDPSHVGRVMATMRVGLNSAGVVPLLVAPFLAAAFGVQAVLFGASLATVAIALAFWTISRRR
;
A
#
# COMPACT_ATOMS: atom_id res chain seq x y z
N MET A 1 9.18 -22.02 22.37
CA MET A 1 7.71 -21.78 22.44
C MET A 1 7.37 -20.43 23.09
N ASP A 2 8.38 -19.68 23.58
CA ASP A 2 8.16 -18.41 24.33
C ASP A 2 8.16 -17.14 23.49
N LEU A 3 8.46 -17.21 22.20
CA LEU A 3 8.49 -16.04 21.31
C LEU A 3 7.11 -15.36 21.17
N LEU A 4 6.03 -16.12 21.16
CA LEU A 4 4.67 -15.59 21.04
C LEU A 4 4.15 -14.89 22.30
N ASN A 5 4.86 -15.03 23.43
CA ASN A 5 4.46 -14.42 24.69
C ASN A 5 5.06 -13.03 24.93
N THR A 6 5.98 -12.57 24.07
CA THR A 6 6.56 -11.24 24.22
C THR A 6 5.61 -10.15 23.72
N PRO A 7 5.60 -8.97 24.34
CA PRO A 7 4.79 -7.83 23.90
C PRO A 7 5.04 -7.45 22.42
N GLU A 8 6.28 -7.59 21.97
CA GLU A 8 6.70 -7.31 20.60
C GLU A 8 5.94 -8.17 19.57
N TRP A 9 5.89 -9.50 19.79
CA TRP A 9 5.20 -10.42 18.88
C TRP A 9 3.69 -10.22 18.85
N ARG A 10 3.10 -9.78 19.97
CA ARG A 10 1.67 -9.45 20.02
C ARG A 10 1.34 -8.27 19.12
N VAL A 11 2.18 -7.24 19.10
CA VAL A 11 2.00 -6.07 18.22
C VAL A 11 2.23 -6.46 16.76
N VAL A 12 3.25 -7.27 16.46
CA VAL A 12 3.50 -7.77 15.10
C VAL A 12 2.33 -8.62 14.59
N ALA A 13 1.78 -9.50 15.44
CA ALA A 13 0.62 -10.28 15.07
C ALA A 13 -0.65 -9.43 14.92
N ALA A 14 -0.83 -8.39 15.74
CA ALA A 14 -1.93 -7.44 15.57
C ALA A 14 -1.83 -6.67 14.25
N ASN A 15 -0.62 -6.26 13.85
CA ASN A 15 -0.36 -5.68 12.54
C ASN A 15 -0.75 -6.64 11.40
N PHE A 16 -0.31 -7.91 11.50
CA PHE A 16 -0.68 -8.91 10.51
C PHE A 16 -2.20 -9.03 10.32
N PHE A 17 -2.96 -9.12 11.40
CA PHE A 17 -4.42 -9.25 11.33
C PHE A 17 -5.12 -7.98 10.85
N LEU A 18 -4.63 -6.80 11.22
CA LEU A 18 -5.12 -5.52 10.68
C LEU A 18 -4.94 -5.47 9.17
N GLN A 19 -3.73 -5.75 8.71
CA GLN A 19 -3.40 -5.77 7.29
C GLN A 19 -4.20 -6.83 6.54
N LEU A 20 -4.31 -8.04 7.09
CA LEU A 20 -5.05 -9.15 6.50
C LEU A 20 -6.53 -8.76 6.26
N GLY A 21 -7.19 -8.18 7.27
CA GLY A 21 -8.56 -7.71 7.17
C GLY A 21 -8.73 -6.66 6.08
N PHE A 22 -7.86 -5.65 6.06
CA PHE A 22 -7.93 -4.58 5.07
C PHE A 22 -7.63 -5.08 3.65
N GLN A 23 -6.51 -5.79 3.46
CA GLN A 23 -6.06 -6.22 2.13
C GLN A 23 -7.01 -7.20 1.45
N SER A 24 -7.70 -8.06 2.21
CA SER A 24 -8.70 -8.97 1.67
C SER A 24 -9.99 -8.24 1.26
N THR A 25 -10.41 -7.23 2.03
CA THR A 25 -11.72 -6.60 1.85
C THR A 25 -11.69 -5.34 0.99
N TYR A 26 -10.56 -4.64 0.92
CA TYR A 26 -10.44 -3.45 0.08
C TYR A 26 -10.74 -3.77 -1.38
N PHE A 27 -9.92 -4.62 -2.00
CA PHE A 27 -10.00 -4.89 -3.43
C PHE A 27 -11.07 -5.94 -3.75
N VAL A 28 -11.05 -7.09 -3.08
CA VAL A 28 -11.95 -8.19 -3.36
C VAL A 28 -13.36 -7.94 -2.78
N GLY A 29 -13.45 -7.33 -1.59
CA GLY A 29 -14.73 -7.06 -0.92
C GLY A 29 -15.44 -5.84 -1.50
N VAL A 30 -14.91 -4.63 -1.25
CA VAL A 30 -15.59 -3.38 -1.61
C VAL A 30 -15.65 -3.21 -3.13
N ILE A 31 -14.50 -3.26 -3.80
CA ILE A 31 -14.43 -3.06 -5.26
C ILE A 31 -15.03 -4.27 -5.98
N GLY A 32 -14.78 -5.50 -5.51
CA GLY A 32 -15.38 -6.70 -6.09
C GLY A 32 -16.90 -6.73 -6.00
N CYS A 33 -17.50 -6.36 -4.86
CA CYS A 33 -18.95 -6.22 -4.75
C CYS A 33 -19.51 -5.13 -5.66
N ALA A 34 -18.84 -3.96 -5.74
CA ALA A 34 -19.25 -2.91 -6.67
C ALA A 34 -19.25 -3.41 -8.13
N THR A 35 -18.15 -4.03 -8.55
CA THR A 35 -17.94 -4.44 -9.94
C THR A 35 -18.81 -5.64 -10.35
N TYR A 36 -18.89 -6.69 -9.50
CA TYR A 36 -19.51 -7.96 -9.88
C TYR A 36 -20.94 -8.15 -9.35
N VAL A 37 -21.31 -7.50 -8.23
CA VAL A 37 -22.67 -7.62 -7.68
C VAL A 37 -23.55 -6.47 -8.16
N LEU A 38 -23.03 -5.22 -8.12
CA LEU A 38 -23.80 -4.04 -8.53
C LEU A 38 -23.59 -3.67 -10.00
N GLY A 39 -22.66 -4.31 -10.71
CA GLY A 39 -22.35 -4.00 -12.10
C GLY A 39 -21.74 -2.60 -12.30
N ALA A 40 -21.03 -2.09 -11.29
CA ALA A 40 -20.43 -0.76 -11.33
C ALA A 40 -19.54 -0.55 -12.57
N GLY A 41 -19.60 0.65 -13.13
CA GLY A 41 -18.74 1.12 -14.19
C GLY A 41 -17.50 1.83 -13.66
N ALA A 42 -16.70 2.40 -14.56
CA ALA A 42 -15.42 3.02 -14.22
C ALA A 42 -15.59 4.24 -13.28
N PHE A 43 -16.65 5.01 -13.43
CA PHE A 43 -16.90 6.19 -12.59
C PHE A 43 -17.23 5.81 -11.14
N GLU A 44 -18.10 4.81 -10.95
CA GLU A 44 -18.52 4.35 -9.63
C GLU A 44 -17.35 3.69 -8.89
N VAL A 45 -16.56 2.85 -9.57
CA VAL A 45 -15.37 2.23 -8.99
C VAL A 45 -14.34 3.30 -8.62
N SER A 46 -14.05 4.24 -9.51
CA SER A 46 -13.10 5.34 -9.24
C SER A 46 -13.55 6.20 -8.06
N ALA A 47 -14.84 6.51 -7.95
CA ALA A 47 -15.38 7.27 -6.83
C ALA A 47 -15.24 6.52 -5.50
N LEU A 48 -15.49 5.20 -5.46
CA LEU A 48 -15.26 4.37 -4.27
C LEU A 48 -13.79 4.36 -3.86
N VAL A 49 -12.88 4.13 -4.82
CA VAL A 49 -11.42 4.13 -4.56
C VAL A 49 -10.95 5.50 -4.09
N PHE A 50 -11.45 6.59 -4.70
CA PHE A 50 -11.13 7.95 -4.28
C PHE A 50 -11.59 8.25 -2.85
N CYS A 51 -12.83 7.91 -2.51
CA CYS A 51 -13.38 8.09 -1.16
C CYS A 51 -12.58 7.30 -0.12
N LEU A 52 -12.20 6.05 -0.43
CA LEU A 52 -11.38 5.22 0.45
C LEU A 52 -9.99 5.83 0.66
N ASN A 53 -9.30 6.22 -0.42
CA ASN A 53 -7.96 6.80 -0.32
C ASN A 53 -7.95 8.15 0.39
N LEU A 54 -8.96 9.00 0.15
CA LEU A 54 -9.13 10.25 0.87
C LEU A 54 -9.35 10.00 2.38
N ALA A 55 -10.21 9.04 2.70
CA ALA A 55 -10.48 8.65 4.08
C ALA A 55 -9.23 8.07 4.76
N LEU A 56 -8.43 7.27 4.05
CA LEU A 56 -7.15 6.74 4.52
C LEU A 56 -6.16 7.87 4.87
N ILE A 57 -6.03 8.86 3.98
CA ILE A 57 -5.17 10.03 4.20
C ILE A 57 -5.64 10.81 5.43
N LEU A 58 -6.93 11.06 5.55
CA LEU A 58 -7.52 11.74 6.71
C LEU A 58 -7.32 10.93 8.00
N GLY A 59 -7.49 9.60 7.95
CA GLY A 59 -7.23 8.69 9.05
C GLY A 59 -5.78 8.79 9.53
N ASN A 60 -4.82 8.71 8.62
CA ASN A 60 -3.40 8.87 8.94
C ASN A 60 -3.09 10.25 9.55
N PHE A 61 -3.64 11.30 8.98
CA PHE A 61 -3.36 12.68 9.42
C PHE A 61 -3.95 12.99 10.82
N CYS A 62 -5.21 12.61 11.03
CA CYS A 62 -5.91 12.95 12.27
C CYS A 62 -5.51 12.05 13.44
N SER A 63 -5.04 10.83 13.17
CA SER A 63 -4.77 9.84 14.21
C SER A 63 -3.53 10.12 15.04
N GLY A 64 -2.56 10.90 14.54
CA GLY A 64 -1.37 11.27 15.31
C GLY A 64 -1.75 11.90 16.65
N ALA A 65 -2.60 12.93 16.61
CA ALA A 65 -3.08 13.61 17.82
C ALA A 65 -3.89 12.68 18.75
N VAL A 66 -4.65 11.73 18.19
CA VAL A 66 -5.40 10.74 18.99
C VAL A 66 -4.46 9.76 19.68
N VAL A 67 -3.44 9.26 18.96
CA VAL A 67 -2.42 8.35 19.51
C VAL A 67 -1.63 9.04 20.62
N ASP A 68 -1.28 10.32 20.45
CA ASP A 68 -0.56 11.08 21.45
C ASP A 68 -1.40 11.35 22.71
N ALA A 69 -2.72 11.55 22.56
CA ALA A 69 -3.62 11.84 23.67
C ALA A 69 -4.09 10.60 24.43
N VAL A 70 -4.37 9.51 23.73
CA VAL A 70 -5.04 8.31 24.28
C VAL A 70 -4.09 7.11 24.41
N GLY A 71 -2.98 7.13 23.69
CA GLY A 71 -2.00 6.04 23.58
C GLY A 71 -2.30 5.09 22.43
N PRO A 72 -1.25 4.44 21.88
CA PRO A 72 -1.38 3.56 20.71
C PRO A 72 -2.22 2.32 20.99
N ARG A 73 -2.15 1.76 22.20
CA ARG A 73 -2.90 0.55 22.62
C ARG A 73 -4.40 0.75 22.52
N LYS A 74 -4.92 1.79 23.16
CA LYS A 74 -6.37 2.06 23.19
C LYS A 74 -6.86 2.44 21.80
N THR A 75 -6.11 3.28 21.09
CA THR A 75 -6.42 3.69 19.73
C THR A 75 -6.53 2.47 18.82
N LEU A 76 -5.56 1.56 18.86
CA LEU A 76 -5.54 0.35 18.05
C LEU A 76 -6.69 -0.60 18.41
N ALA A 77 -6.96 -0.82 19.72
CA ALA A 77 -8.04 -1.69 20.15
C ALA A 77 -9.43 -1.19 19.68
N VAL A 78 -9.69 0.12 19.81
CA VAL A 78 -10.95 0.74 19.34
C VAL A 78 -11.04 0.65 17.81
N THR A 79 -9.96 0.92 17.10
CA THR A 79 -9.91 0.82 15.64
C THR A 79 -10.20 -0.60 15.15
N LEU A 80 -9.59 -1.61 15.77
CA LEU A 80 -9.83 -3.02 15.43
C LEU A 80 -11.27 -3.43 15.71
N ALA A 81 -11.86 -2.99 16.83
CA ALA A 81 -13.26 -3.26 17.16
C ALA A 81 -14.21 -2.61 16.14
N ALA A 82 -13.92 -1.37 15.73
CA ALA A 82 -14.70 -0.69 14.70
C ALA A 82 -14.57 -1.38 13.32
N LEU A 83 -13.37 -1.86 12.95
CA LEU A 83 -13.16 -2.64 11.73
C LEU A 83 -13.94 -3.97 11.77
N ALA A 84 -13.96 -4.66 12.91
CA ALA A 84 -14.78 -5.87 13.06
C ALA A 84 -16.27 -5.56 12.88
N ALA A 85 -16.76 -4.44 13.43
CA ALA A 85 -18.15 -3.99 13.23
C ALA A 85 -18.44 -3.66 11.74
N CYS A 86 -17.49 -3.03 11.03
CA CYS A 86 -17.59 -2.82 9.58
C CYS A 86 -17.67 -4.15 8.82
N GLY A 87 -16.90 -5.17 9.23
CA GLY A 87 -16.98 -6.51 8.66
C GLY A 87 -18.35 -7.15 8.85
N VAL A 88 -18.92 -7.05 10.06
CA VAL A 88 -20.30 -7.51 10.36
C VAL A 88 -21.33 -6.76 9.53
N LEU A 89 -21.20 -5.43 9.41
CA LEU A 89 -22.07 -4.62 8.55
C LEU A 89 -21.98 -5.08 7.08
N GLY A 90 -20.76 -5.32 6.59
CA GLY A 90 -20.52 -5.83 5.26
C GLY A 90 -21.17 -7.19 4.99
N LEU A 91 -21.20 -8.07 6.01
CA LEU A 91 -21.81 -9.40 5.90
C LEU A 91 -23.33 -9.39 5.94
N LEU A 92 -23.93 -8.57 6.80
CA LEU A 92 -25.35 -8.66 7.13
C LEU A 92 -26.22 -7.69 6.33
N ALA A 93 -25.69 -6.52 5.96
CA ALA A 93 -26.44 -5.55 5.19
C ALA A 93 -26.48 -5.94 3.69
N PRO A 94 -27.59 -5.68 2.98
CA PRO A 94 -27.68 -5.96 1.54
C PRO A 94 -26.66 -5.09 0.78
N VAL A 95 -25.99 -5.70 -0.22
CA VAL A 95 -25.00 -4.99 -1.03
C VAL A 95 -25.68 -3.85 -1.80
N SER A 96 -25.24 -2.64 -1.54
CA SER A 96 -25.75 -1.42 -2.15
C SER A 96 -24.65 -0.35 -2.22
N TYR A 97 -24.79 0.61 -3.13
CA TYR A 97 -23.82 1.71 -3.22
C TYR A 97 -23.63 2.47 -1.90
N PRO A 98 -24.71 2.91 -1.18
CA PRO A 98 -24.54 3.57 0.11
C PRO A 98 -23.75 2.75 1.12
N GLN A 99 -24.02 1.43 1.21
CA GLN A 99 -23.27 0.52 2.08
C GLN A 99 -21.79 0.47 1.69
N LEU A 100 -21.47 0.31 0.40
CA LEU A 100 -20.09 0.23 -0.06
C LEU A 100 -19.33 1.54 0.16
N TYR A 101 -19.97 2.71 -0.02
CA TYR A 101 -19.35 4.00 0.32
C TYR A 101 -19.09 4.14 1.82
N VAL A 102 -20.03 3.75 2.67
CA VAL A 102 -19.84 3.73 4.13
C VAL A 102 -18.67 2.82 4.50
N LEU A 103 -18.61 1.62 3.94
CA LEU A 103 -17.52 0.68 4.16
C LEU A 103 -16.17 1.21 3.63
N ALA A 104 -16.14 1.82 2.44
CA ALA A 104 -14.94 2.40 1.88
C ALA A 104 -14.37 3.51 2.76
N VAL A 105 -15.21 4.47 3.17
CA VAL A 105 -14.80 5.58 4.03
C VAL A 105 -14.39 5.08 5.42
N ALA A 106 -15.21 4.23 6.05
CA ALA A 106 -14.90 3.69 7.36
C ALA A 106 -13.61 2.86 7.36
N ASN A 107 -13.45 1.96 6.38
CA ASN A 107 -12.22 1.17 6.26
C ASN A 107 -11.00 2.05 6.01
N GLY A 108 -11.08 3.06 5.14
CA GLY A 108 -9.98 4.00 4.90
C GLY A 108 -9.57 4.73 6.16
N LEU A 109 -10.52 5.38 6.86
CA LEU A 109 -10.26 6.11 8.11
C LEU A 109 -9.67 5.20 9.18
N LEU A 110 -10.30 4.06 9.43
CA LEU A 110 -9.89 3.14 10.47
C LEU A 110 -8.55 2.48 10.17
N PHE A 111 -8.31 2.09 8.93
CA PHE A 111 -7.02 1.52 8.54
C PHE A 111 -5.89 2.54 8.67
N GLY A 112 -6.09 3.79 8.22
CA GLY A 112 -5.13 4.87 8.42
C GLY A 112 -4.82 5.12 9.90
N THR A 113 -5.87 5.14 10.74
CA THR A 113 -5.71 5.28 12.20
C THR A 113 -4.95 4.10 12.80
N GLY A 114 -5.28 2.87 12.41
CA GLY A 114 -4.64 1.66 12.90
C GLY A 114 -3.17 1.56 12.52
N THR A 115 -2.83 1.90 11.28
CA THR A 115 -1.42 1.91 10.82
C THR A 115 -0.60 2.97 11.55
N THR A 116 -1.13 4.17 11.76
CA THR A 116 -0.44 5.21 12.55
C THR A 116 -0.21 4.76 13.99
N ALA A 117 -1.20 4.13 14.62
CA ALA A 117 -1.04 3.59 15.97
C ALA A 117 0.02 2.47 16.02
N LEU A 118 0.06 1.59 15.02
CA LEU A 118 1.07 0.53 14.90
C LEU A 118 2.48 1.05 14.61
N ASP A 119 2.61 2.11 13.84
CA ASP A 119 3.91 2.75 13.56
C ASP A 119 4.47 3.45 14.82
N ALA A 120 3.59 3.96 15.68
CA ALA A 120 3.99 4.55 16.96
C ALA A 120 4.31 3.51 18.05
N TYR A 121 3.62 2.36 18.03
CA TYR A 121 3.64 1.38 19.13
C TYR A 121 5.03 0.85 19.50
N PRO A 122 5.96 0.56 18.54
CA PRO A 122 7.29 0.07 18.87
C PRO A 122 8.09 1.00 19.81
N ARG A 123 7.86 2.32 19.73
CA ARG A 123 8.54 3.31 20.60
C ARG A 123 8.14 3.18 22.07
N PHE A 124 6.96 2.61 22.36
CA PHE A 124 6.45 2.41 23.71
C PHE A 124 6.91 1.07 24.32
N LEU A 125 7.41 0.14 23.50
CA LEU A 125 7.83 -1.20 23.93
C LEU A 125 9.33 -1.42 23.83
N ALA A 126 10.01 -0.75 22.88
CA ALA A 126 11.43 -0.97 22.66
C ALA A 126 12.29 -0.29 23.74
N ASP A 127 13.23 -1.05 24.32
CA ASP A 127 14.15 -0.58 25.32
C ASP A 127 15.38 0.10 24.70
N ASP A 128 15.77 -0.29 23.49
CA ASP A 128 16.92 0.19 22.78
C ASP A 128 16.66 0.31 21.26
N ALA A 129 17.61 0.93 20.55
CA ALA A 129 17.55 1.08 19.10
C ALA A 129 17.56 -0.25 18.33
N GLY A 130 18.16 -1.29 18.88
CA GLY A 130 18.23 -2.62 18.29
C GLY A 130 16.87 -3.34 18.33
N SER A 131 16.19 -3.28 19.46
CA SER A 131 14.83 -3.82 19.62
C SER A 131 13.83 -3.07 18.76
N LEU A 132 13.94 -1.74 18.66
CA LEU A 132 13.12 -0.92 17.77
C LEU A 132 13.30 -1.31 16.29
N LEU A 133 14.54 -1.46 15.83
CA LEU A 133 14.83 -1.90 14.46
C LEU A 133 14.25 -3.29 14.17
N ARG A 134 14.39 -4.22 15.13
CA ARG A 134 13.86 -5.58 15.03
C ARG A 134 12.33 -5.57 14.92
N MET A 135 11.63 -4.80 15.77
CA MET A 135 10.17 -4.68 15.74
C MET A 135 9.68 -4.11 14.41
N ASN A 136 10.31 -3.04 13.93
CA ASN A 136 9.97 -2.45 12.63
C ASN A 136 10.18 -3.43 11.48
N SER A 137 11.25 -4.22 11.51
CA SER A 137 11.53 -5.25 10.50
C SER A 137 10.48 -6.36 10.52
N LEU A 138 10.08 -6.82 11.71
CA LEU A 138 9.04 -7.83 11.87
C LEU A 138 7.67 -7.31 11.43
N ASN A 139 7.34 -6.05 11.74
CA ASN A 139 6.11 -5.40 11.28
C ASN A 139 6.06 -5.31 9.75
N ASN A 140 7.15 -4.93 9.10
CA ASN A 140 7.24 -4.90 7.64
C ASN A 140 7.07 -6.30 7.02
N THR A 141 7.64 -7.34 7.65
CA THR A 141 7.48 -8.72 7.22
C THR A 141 6.02 -9.17 7.35
N ALA A 142 5.38 -8.88 8.49
CA ALA A 142 3.98 -9.19 8.72
C ALA A 142 3.06 -8.51 7.68
N THR A 143 3.32 -7.24 7.39
CA THR A 143 2.62 -6.49 6.33
C THR A 143 2.81 -7.16 4.96
N SER A 144 4.03 -7.54 4.59
CA SER A 144 4.32 -8.17 3.30
C SER A 144 3.59 -9.51 3.15
N VAL A 145 3.55 -10.32 4.20
CA VAL A 145 2.81 -11.59 4.20
C VAL A 145 1.30 -11.34 4.09
N ALA A 146 0.76 -10.35 4.81
CA ALA A 146 -0.66 -10.03 4.78
C ALA A 146 -1.12 -9.47 3.42
N VAL A 147 -0.28 -8.68 2.73
CA VAL A 147 -0.54 -8.17 1.37
C VAL A 147 -0.70 -9.30 0.35
N ILE A 148 -0.04 -10.44 0.56
CA ILE A 148 -0.20 -11.65 -0.28
C ILE A 148 -1.39 -12.48 0.21
N ALA A 149 -1.43 -12.77 1.51
CA ALA A 149 -2.42 -13.68 2.09
C ALA A 149 -3.83 -13.09 2.08
N GLY A 150 -3.98 -11.78 2.26
CA GLY A 150 -5.28 -11.11 2.29
C GLY A 150 -6.07 -11.30 0.99
N PRO A 151 -5.56 -10.82 -0.16
CA PRO A 151 -6.23 -11.03 -1.44
C PRO A 151 -6.40 -12.50 -1.79
N ALA A 152 -5.40 -13.37 -1.51
CA ALA A 152 -5.50 -14.80 -1.74
C ALA A 152 -6.69 -15.43 -0.99
N LEU A 153 -6.83 -15.14 0.32
CA LEU A 153 -7.97 -15.59 1.12
C LEU A 153 -9.29 -15.00 0.61
N GLY A 154 -9.27 -13.72 0.24
CA GLY A 154 -10.44 -13.09 -0.42
C GLY A 154 -10.85 -13.84 -1.67
N GLY A 155 -9.90 -14.20 -2.53
CA GLY A 155 -10.15 -15.00 -3.74
C GLY A 155 -10.69 -16.40 -3.45
N VAL A 156 -10.16 -17.09 -2.44
CA VAL A 156 -10.67 -18.41 -2.03
C VAL A 156 -12.12 -18.30 -1.54
N ILE A 157 -12.42 -17.32 -0.70
CA ILE A 157 -13.77 -17.15 -0.14
C ILE A 157 -14.78 -16.78 -1.24
N THR A 158 -14.45 -15.85 -2.12
CA THR A 158 -15.36 -15.46 -3.22
C THR A 158 -15.51 -16.56 -4.26
N GLY A 159 -14.53 -17.42 -4.43
CA GLY A 159 -14.62 -18.60 -5.30
C GLY A 159 -15.46 -19.73 -4.72
N ALA A 160 -15.46 -19.88 -3.39
CA ALA A 160 -16.19 -20.95 -2.70
C ALA A 160 -17.61 -20.54 -2.24
N LEU A 161 -17.81 -19.25 -1.95
CA LEU A 161 -19.04 -18.70 -1.37
C LEU A 161 -19.55 -17.51 -2.22
N THR A 162 -19.94 -16.44 -1.57
CA THR A 162 -20.41 -15.21 -2.23
C THR A 162 -19.38 -14.10 -2.16
N ASN A 163 -19.47 -13.10 -3.05
CA ASN A 163 -18.59 -11.93 -3.00
C ASN A 163 -18.69 -11.21 -1.65
N GLN A 164 -19.86 -11.16 -1.06
CA GLN A 164 -20.11 -10.55 0.24
C GLN A 164 -19.44 -11.31 1.39
N ALA A 165 -19.27 -12.64 1.26
CA ALA A 165 -18.68 -13.47 2.31
C ALA A 165 -17.25 -13.08 2.65
N VAL A 166 -16.53 -12.38 1.78
CA VAL A 166 -15.16 -11.90 2.06
C VAL A 166 -15.09 -10.97 3.28
N PHE A 167 -16.18 -10.27 3.60
CA PHE A 167 -16.26 -9.42 4.78
C PHE A 167 -16.17 -10.21 6.09
N CYS A 168 -16.30 -11.56 6.07
CA CYS A 168 -16.02 -12.40 7.24
C CYS A 168 -14.54 -12.25 7.70
N ILE A 169 -13.61 -12.03 6.79
CA ILE A 169 -12.21 -11.80 7.16
C ILE A 169 -12.10 -10.50 7.95
N LEU A 170 -12.76 -9.42 7.50
CA LEU A 170 -12.75 -8.15 8.21
C LEU A 170 -13.47 -8.24 9.58
N ALA A 171 -14.50 -9.06 9.69
CA ALA A 171 -15.22 -9.29 10.95
C ALA A 171 -14.40 -10.11 11.95
N LEU A 172 -13.65 -11.11 11.48
CA LEU A 172 -13.00 -12.10 12.36
C LEU A 172 -11.51 -11.81 12.60
N ALA A 173 -10.76 -11.33 11.60
CA ALA A 173 -9.32 -11.09 11.73
C ALA A 173 -8.96 -10.07 12.84
N PRO A 174 -9.74 -8.99 13.09
CA PRO A 174 -9.44 -8.08 14.19
C PRO A 174 -9.62 -8.68 15.58
N LEU A 175 -10.40 -9.74 15.76
CA LEU A 175 -10.72 -10.29 17.09
C LEU A 175 -9.47 -10.83 17.84
N PRO A 176 -8.63 -11.72 17.24
CA PRO A 176 -7.38 -12.11 17.88
C PRO A 176 -6.43 -10.92 18.07
N ALA A 177 -6.42 -9.96 17.15
CA ALA A 177 -5.61 -8.75 17.29
C ALA A 177 -6.03 -7.92 18.52
N ILE A 178 -7.33 -7.73 18.76
CA ILE A 178 -7.85 -7.05 19.96
C ILE A 178 -7.38 -7.77 21.22
N ALA A 179 -7.53 -9.09 21.29
CA ALA A 179 -7.11 -9.88 22.44
C ALA A 179 -5.60 -9.71 22.72
N LEU A 180 -4.76 -9.76 21.67
CA LEU A 180 -3.32 -9.57 21.78
C LEU A 180 -2.96 -8.16 22.25
N VAL A 181 -3.59 -7.12 21.68
CA VAL A 181 -3.34 -5.72 22.03
C VAL A 181 -3.77 -5.44 23.47
N LEU A 182 -4.92 -5.95 23.92
CA LEU A 182 -5.41 -5.75 25.28
C LEU A 182 -4.53 -6.43 26.34
N THR A 183 -3.85 -7.52 26.00
CA THR A 183 -2.90 -8.21 26.88
C THR A 183 -1.50 -7.62 26.89
N THR A 184 -1.19 -6.69 25.96
CA THR A 184 0.09 -6.00 25.91
C THR A 184 0.09 -4.82 26.87
N ARG A 185 1.08 -4.71 27.75
CA ARG A 185 1.25 -3.56 28.64
C ARG A 185 2.12 -2.51 27.96
N GLU A 186 1.76 -1.24 28.13
CA GLU A 186 2.61 -0.12 27.75
C GLU A 186 3.61 0.10 28.90
N GLU A 187 4.90 -0.04 28.60
CA GLU A 187 5.95 0.11 29.61
C GLU A 187 6.31 1.59 29.86
N ARG A 188 5.99 2.46 28.93
CA ARG A 188 6.22 3.91 29.04
C ARG A 188 4.92 4.70 29.19
N PRO A 189 4.85 5.71 30.09
CA PRO A 189 3.69 6.56 30.21
C PRO A 189 3.39 7.32 28.92
N VAL A 190 2.12 7.46 28.58
CA VAL A 190 1.65 8.35 27.50
C VAL A 190 2.15 9.77 27.82
N GLY A 191 2.88 10.39 26.90
CA GLY A 191 3.51 11.70 27.10
C GLY A 191 5.03 11.67 27.31
N SER A 192 5.64 10.55 27.76
CA SER A 192 7.11 10.47 27.89
C SER A 192 7.80 10.15 26.56
N ALA A 193 7.10 9.51 25.62
CA ALA A 193 7.63 9.19 24.30
C ALA A 193 7.75 10.44 23.39
N ALA A 194 6.94 11.47 23.65
CA ALA A 194 7.01 12.74 22.92
C ALA A 194 8.33 13.50 23.21
N SER A 195 8.94 13.29 24.37
CA SER A 195 10.17 14.01 24.77
C SER A 195 11.47 13.36 24.32
N SER A 196 11.46 12.08 23.91
CA SER A 196 12.71 11.35 23.58
C SER A 196 13.01 11.23 22.07
N GLY A 197 12.11 11.65 21.19
CA GLY A 197 12.29 11.65 19.74
C GLY A 197 12.22 13.03 19.09
N ALA A 198 11.99 14.08 19.88
CA ALA A 198 11.68 15.44 19.44
C ALA A 198 12.93 16.33 19.16
N ASP A 199 14.14 15.83 19.35
CA ASP A 199 15.34 16.70 19.29
C ASP A 199 15.91 16.97 17.88
N ALA A 200 15.23 16.58 16.81
CA ALA A 200 15.76 16.83 15.48
C ALA A 200 14.83 17.50 14.44
N GLY A 201 13.60 17.96 14.80
CA GLY A 201 12.74 18.53 13.76
C GLY A 201 11.45 19.22 14.18
N GLU A 202 11.13 19.29 15.46
CA GLU A 202 9.80 19.72 15.92
C GLU A 202 9.63 21.25 16.12
N LYS A 203 10.67 22.04 15.83
CA LYS A 203 10.54 23.51 15.80
C LYS A 203 10.00 24.04 14.48
N ASP A 204 10.11 23.28 13.41
CA ASP A 204 9.54 23.63 12.12
C ASP A 204 8.33 22.73 11.85
N GLY A 205 7.14 23.31 11.71
CA GLY A 205 5.90 22.57 11.44
C GLY A 205 6.03 21.63 10.23
N LEU A 206 5.17 20.61 10.14
CA LEU A 206 5.16 19.59 9.06
C LEU A 206 5.34 20.21 7.66
N LEU A 207 4.71 21.36 7.41
CA LEU A 207 4.83 22.10 6.15
C LEU A 207 6.25 22.62 5.91
N ALA A 208 6.95 23.08 6.94
CA ALA A 208 8.34 23.53 6.84
C ALA A 208 9.27 22.34 6.54
N THR A 209 9.06 21.22 7.22
CA THR A 209 9.82 19.97 6.98
C THR A 209 9.64 19.47 5.54
N LEU A 210 8.40 19.45 5.03
CA LEU A 210 8.11 19.06 3.66
C LEU A 210 8.68 20.06 2.65
N SER A 211 8.54 21.37 2.91
CA SER A 211 9.07 22.42 2.02
C SER A 211 10.59 22.35 1.89
N GLU A 212 11.29 22.06 2.97
CA GLU A 212 12.74 21.85 2.95
C GLU A 212 13.12 20.56 2.20
N GLY A 213 12.41 19.45 2.43
CA GLY A 213 12.60 18.22 1.68
C GLY A 213 12.38 18.41 0.17
N VAL A 214 11.34 19.17 -0.23
CA VAL A 214 11.11 19.56 -1.63
C VAL A 214 12.28 20.38 -2.16
N ARG A 215 12.75 21.38 -1.38
CA ARG A 215 13.86 22.25 -1.79
C ARG A 215 15.15 21.47 -2.00
N VAL A 216 15.50 20.58 -1.09
CA VAL A 216 16.68 19.71 -1.19
C VAL A 216 16.56 18.79 -2.40
N THR A 217 15.40 18.12 -2.58
CA THR A 217 15.14 17.24 -3.72
C THR A 217 15.24 17.99 -5.05
N ALA A 218 14.67 19.19 -5.14
CA ALA A 218 14.69 19.99 -6.36
C ALA A 218 16.08 20.52 -6.74
N ARG A 219 16.92 20.80 -5.75
CA ARG A 219 18.29 21.31 -5.98
C ARG A 219 19.30 20.22 -6.32
N ASN A 220 19.11 19.01 -5.82
CA ASN A 220 19.96 17.88 -6.15
C ASN A 220 19.40 17.13 -7.36
N VAL A 221 20.19 17.13 -8.44
CA VAL A 221 19.77 16.55 -9.72
C VAL A 221 19.50 15.04 -9.60
N ASP A 222 20.28 14.31 -8.81
CA ASP A 222 20.12 12.87 -8.62
C ASP A 222 18.84 12.57 -7.83
N LEU A 223 18.60 13.28 -6.73
CA LEU A 223 17.38 13.14 -5.94
C LEU A 223 16.12 13.50 -6.75
N ARG A 224 16.22 14.53 -7.57
CA ARG A 224 15.14 14.93 -8.48
C ARG A 224 14.83 13.84 -9.52
N LEU A 225 15.86 13.22 -10.10
CA LEU A 225 15.67 12.11 -11.05
C LEU A 225 15.07 10.88 -10.37
N ILE A 226 15.53 10.51 -9.17
CA ILE A 226 14.97 9.40 -8.39
C ILE A 226 13.49 9.67 -8.10
N PHE A 227 13.16 10.89 -7.66
CA PHE A 227 11.79 11.30 -7.39
C PHE A 227 10.92 11.24 -8.66
N LEU A 228 11.36 11.86 -9.74
CA LEU A 228 10.61 11.91 -10.99
C LEU A 228 10.38 10.52 -11.58
N MET A 229 11.37 9.64 -11.54
CA MET A 229 11.25 8.26 -12.02
C MET A 229 10.18 7.50 -11.22
N GLY A 230 10.23 7.59 -9.89
CA GLY A 230 9.21 7.00 -9.03
C GLY A 230 7.82 7.63 -9.26
N PHE A 231 7.73 8.95 -9.24
CA PHE A 231 6.47 9.68 -9.43
C PHE A 231 5.81 9.37 -10.78
N MET A 232 6.56 9.42 -11.88
CA MET A 232 6.04 9.10 -13.20
C MET A 232 5.62 7.64 -13.35
N GLY A 233 6.36 6.71 -12.73
CA GLY A 233 5.99 5.30 -12.67
C GLY A 233 4.66 5.09 -11.95
N PHE A 234 4.50 5.66 -10.76
CA PHE A 234 3.24 5.59 -10.01
C PHE A 234 2.10 6.34 -10.69
N PHE A 235 2.38 7.47 -11.33
CA PHE A 235 1.40 8.22 -12.11
C PHE A 235 0.86 7.37 -13.27
N ALA A 236 1.71 6.74 -14.06
CA ALA A 236 1.29 5.89 -15.16
C ALA A 236 0.48 4.68 -14.65
N TYR A 237 0.86 4.12 -13.48
CA TYR A 237 0.17 2.97 -12.88
C TYR A 237 -1.15 3.33 -12.17
N GLY A 238 -1.39 4.60 -11.85
CA GLY A 238 -2.57 5.02 -11.07
C GLY A 238 -3.93 4.74 -11.72
N ALA A 239 -3.98 4.50 -13.04
CA ALA A 239 -5.20 4.07 -13.72
C ALA A 239 -5.63 2.66 -13.34
N PHE A 240 -4.70 1.80 -12.87
CA PHE A 240 -5.01 0.43 -12.47
C PHE A 240 -5.91 0.38 -11.23
N ASP A 241 -5.73 1.28 -10.27
CA ASP A 241 -6.53 1.30 -9.04
C ASP A 241 -8.05 1.33 -9.30
N SER A 242 -8.48 1.98 -10.38
CA SER A 242 -9.89 2.11 -10.72
C SER A 242 -10.38 1.16 -11.80
N LEU A 243 -9.52 0.78 -12.74
CA LEU A 243 -9.93 0.06 -13.93
C LEU A 243 -9.61 -1.44 -13.89
N GLU A 244 -8.74 -1.87 -12.97
CA GLU A 244 -8.27 -3.26 -12.92
C GLU A 244 -9.41 -4.26 -12.67
N SER A 245 -10.36 -3.95 -11.79
CA SER A 245 -11.51 -4.81 -11.53
C SER A 245 -12.43 -4.95 -12.76
N LEU A 246 -12.55 -3.88 -13.54
CA LEU A 246 -13.31 -3.89 -14.80
C LEU A 246 -12.58 -4.68 -15.88
N PHE A 247 -11.25 -4.60 -15.92
CA PHE A 247 -10.44 -5.41 -16.82
C PHE A 247 -10.66 -6.92 -16.56
N TYR A 248 -10.76 -7.33 -15.30
CA TYR A 248 -11.06 -8.73 -14.96
C TYR A 248 -12.46 -9.15 -15.40
N ARG A 249 -13.47 -8.29 -15.18
CA ARG A 249 -14.85 -8.58 -15.54
C ARG A 249 -15.09 -8.54 -17.04
N ASP A 250 -14.64 -7.48 -17.71
CA ASP A 250 -15.08 -7.15 -19.07
C ASP A 250 -14.13 -7.70 -20.14
N VAL A 251 -12.83 -7.83 -19.84
CA VAL A 251 -11.81 -8.30 -20.81
C VAL A 251 -11.41 -9.74 -20.55
N LEU A 252 -10.95 -10.06 -19.33
CA LEU A 252 -10.58 -11.44 -18.99
C LEU A 252 -11.82 -12.33 -18.77
N GLN A 253 -12.98 -11.75 -18.53
CA GLN A 253 -14.26 -12.44 -18.31
C GLN A 253 -14.18 -13.52 -17.21
N VAL A 254 -13.46 -13.20 -16.13
CA VAL A 254 -13.25 -14.07 -14.98
C VAL A 254 -14.06 -13.62 -13.77
N GLY A 255 -14.33 -14.54 -12.86
CA GLY A 255 -15.06 -14.22 -11.61
C GLY A 255 -14.20 -13.45 -10.60
N THR A 256 -14.85 -12.91 -9.57
CA THR A 256 -14.25 -12.07 -8.52
C THR A 256 -13.06 -12.75 -7.83
N GLN A 257 -13.02 -14.08 -7.75
CA GLN A 257 -11.91 -14.83 -7.16
C GLN A 257 -10.55 -14.51 -7.82
N TRP A 258 -10.54 -14.18 -9.10
CA TRP A 258 -9.33 -13.82 -9.82
C TRP A 258 -8.74 -12.46 -9.40
N MET A 259 -9.58 -11.56 -8.85
CA MET A 259 -9.06 -10.34 -8.23
C MET A 259 -8.08 -10.69 -7.09
N GLY A 260 -8.46 -11.66 -6.27
CA GLY A 260 -7.61 -12.14 -5.18
C GLY A 260 -6.38 -12.90 -5.66
N TRP A 261 -6.54 -13.83 -6.62
CA TRP A 261 -5.45 -14.65 -7.13
C TRP A 261 -4.38 -13.82 -7.85
N LEU A 262 -4.78 -12.92 -8.76
CA LEU A 262 -3.83 -12.08 -9.51
C LEU A 262 -3.12 -11.09 -8.59
N SER A 263 -3.81 -10.50 -7.60
CA SER A 263 -3.17 -9.65 -6.60
C SER A 263 -2.16 -10.43 -5.74
N ALA A 264 -2.48 -11.66 -5.35
CA ALA A 264 -1.56 -12.52 -4.62
C ALA A 264 -0.32 -12.88 -5.46
N ILE A 265 -0.49 -13.18 -6.76
CA ILE A 265 0.61 -13.44 -7.70
C ILE A 265 1.52 -12.21 -7.83
N ALA A 266 0.94 -11.01 -7.94
CA ALA A 266 1.70 -9.75 -7.94
C ALA A 266 2.49 -9.57 -6.64
N GLY A 267 1.87 -9.88 -5.49
CA GLY A 267 2.53 -9.84 -4.17
C GLY A 267 3.69 -10.83 -4.05
N ILE A 268 3.53 -12.05 -4.55
CA ILE A 268 4.61 -13.06 -4.64
C ILE A 268 5.75 -12.51 -5.50
N GLY A 269 5.42 -11.97 -6.68
CA GLY A 269 6.39 -11.31 -7.56
C GLY A 269 7.15 -10.20 -6.84
N GLY A 270 6.43 -9.35 -6.10
CA GLY A 270 7.02 -8.26 -5.31
C GLY A 270 7.99 -8.75 -4.25
N THR A 271 7.64 -9.82 -3.54
CA THR A 271 8.53 -10.46 -2.56
C THR A 271 9.78 -11.03 -3.23
N VAL A 272 9.62 -11.75 -4.34
CA VAL A 272 10.75 -12.29 -5.11
C VAL A 272 11.64 -11.15 -5.60
N GLY A 273 11.06 -10.06 -6.14
CA GLY A 273 11.80 -8.89 -6.59
C GLY A 273 12.63 -8.25 -5.48
N SER A 274 12.05 -8.04 -4.31
CA SER A 274 12.75 -7.50 -3.15
C SER A 274 13.92 -8.39 -2.70
N LEU A 275 13.72 -9.72 -2.69
CA LEU A 275 14.76 -10.69 -2.33
C LEU A 275 15.89 -10.73 -3.36
N LEU A 276 15.57 -10.59 -4.66
CA LEU A 276 16.58 -10.53 -5.72
C LEU A 276 17.48 -9.30 -5.56
N VAL A 277 16.92 -8.15 -5.20
CA VAL A 277 17.70 -6.92 -4.95
C VAL A 277 18.72 -7.11 -3.81
N MET A 278 18.40 -7.89 -2.78
CA MET A 278 19.34 -8.17 -1.69
C MET A 278 20.62 -8.88 -2.15
N ARG A 279 20.58 -9.56 -3.30
CA ARG A 279 21.75 -10.24 -3.90
C ARG A 279 22.51 -9.36 -4.88
N VAL A 280 22.00 -8.17 -5.18
CA VAL A 280 22.67 -7.23 -6.09
C VAL A 280 23.80 -6.52 -5.34
N PRO A 281 25.04 -6.56 -5.84
CA PRO A 281 26.14 -5.79 -5.25
C PRO A 281 25.83 -4.29 -5.25
N LYS A 282 26.27 -3.57 -4.20
CA LYS A 282 26.00 -2.14 -4.04
C LYS A 282 26.42 -1.30 -5.25
N GLU A 283 27.53 -1.67 -5.88
CA GLU A 283 28.08 -1.00 -7.07
C GLU A 283 27.14 -1.08 -8.29
N ARG A 284 26.23 -2.05 -8.31
CA ARG A 284 25.22 -2.24 -9.36
C ARG A 284 23.87 -1.57 -9.02
N ALA A 285 23.66 -1.13 -7.78
CA ALA A 285 22.49 -0.36 -7.39
C ALA A 285 22.60 1.07 -7.94
N THR A 286 22.42 1.24 -9.22
CA THR A 286 22.56 2.49 -9.96
C THR A 286 21.23 3.06 -10.42
N MET A 287 21.23 4.32 -10.90
CA MET A 287 20.06 4.92 -11.57
C MET A 287 19.57 4.08 -12.77
N GLY A 288 20.52 3.48 -13.52
CA GLY A 288 20.19 2.56 -14.62
C GLY A 288 19.50 1.30 -14.12
N PHE A 289 19.91 0.76 -12.96
CA PHE A 289 19.24 -0.39 -12.35
C PHE A 289 17.83 -0.03 -11.87
N LEU A 290 17.62 1.15 -11.29
CA LEU A 290 16.29 1.65 -10.92
C LEU A 290 15.40 1.79 -12.17
N ALA A 291 15.91 2.32 -13.28
CA ALA A 291 15.18 2.38 -14.55
C ALA A 291 14.87 0.99 -15.11
N ALA A 292 15.77 0.00 -14.93
CA ALA A 292 15.52 -1.38 -15.33
C ALA A 292 14.39 -2.03 -14.53
N THR A 293 14.28 -1.77 -13.21
CA THR A 293 13.16 -2.29 -12.41
C THR A 293 11.82 -1.71 -12.88
N LEU A 294 11.78 -0.42 -13.22
CA LEU A 294 10.60 0.21 -13.80
C LEU A 294 10.28 -0.36 -15.19
N LEU A 295 11.29 -0.65 -16.01
CA LEU A 295 11.10 -1.29 -17.31
C LEU A 295 10.49 -2.69 -17.17
N VAL A 296 10.98 -3.50 -16.24
CA VAL A 296 10.41 -4.83 -15.93
C VAL A 296 8.96 -4.71 -15.50
N THR A 297 8.63 -3.73 -14.63
CA THR A 297 7.25 -3.44 -14.24
C THR A 297 6.39 -3.10 -15.46
N GLY A 298 6.83 -2.18 -16.32
CA GLY A 298 6.09 -1.76 -17.50
C GLY A 298 5.89 -2.89 -18.52
N VAL A 299 6.92 -3.70 -18.80
CA VAL A 299 6.82 -4.85 -19.69
C VAL A 299 5.88 -5.91 -19.10
N GLY A 300 6.01 -6.22 -17.80
CA GLY A 300 5.09 -7.12 -17.11
C GLY A 300 3.64 -6.63 -17.20
N SER A 301 3.41 -5.34 -17.00
CA SER A 301 2.08 -4.73 -17.15
C SER A 301 1.56 -4.81 -18.59
N CYS A 302 2.40 -4.59 -19.61
CA CYS A 302 2.00 -4.77 -21.01
C CYS A 302 1.57 -6.22 -21.31
N VAL A 303 2.30 -7.21 -20.79
CA VAL A 303 1.91 -8.63 -20.93
C VAL A 303 0.60 -8.89 -20.19
N TYR A 304 0.45 -8.33 -18.97
CA TYR A 304 -0.71 -8.51 -18.12
C TYR A 304 -2.00 -8.00 -18.76
N VAL A 305 -2.02 -6.77 -19.27
CA VAL A 305 -3.23 -6.17 -19.84
C VAL A 305 -3.36 -6.33 -21.36
N GLY A 306 -2.32 -6.79 -22.04
CA GLY A 306 -2.29 -7.01 -23.49
C GLY A 306 -2.96 -8.32 -23.95
N THR A 307 -3.65 -9.02 -23.05
CA THR A 307 -4.24 -10.35 -23.30
C THR A 307 -5.66 -10.44 -22.75
N ASP A 308 -6.44 -11.35 -23.29
CA ASP A 308 -7.71 -11.84 -22.76
C ASP A 308 -7.57 -13.18 -22.02
N ASN A 309 -6.38 -13.76 -22.02
CA ASN A 309 -6.10 -15.03 -21.35
C ASN A 309 -5.58 -14.80 -19.94
N VAL A 310 -6.34 -15.26 -18.93
CA VAL A 310 -6.01 -15.07 -17.50
C VAL A 310 -4.67 -15.68 -17.08
N TRP A 311 -4.21 -16.75 -17.72
CA TRP A 311 -2.93 -17.38 -17.39
C TRP A 311 -1.74 -16.56 -17.89
N VAL A 312 -1.88 -15.94 -19.08
CA VAL A 312 -0.88 -15.00 -19.60
C VAL A 312 -0.89 -13.74 -18.74
N ALA A 313 -2.07 -13.26 -18.35
CA ALA A 313 -2.22 -12.15 -17.41
C ALA A 313 -1.54 -12.44 -16.07
N ALA A 314 -1.65 -13.67 -15.54
CA ALA A 314 -0.98 -14.09 -14.30
C ALA A 314 0.55 -14.05 -14.42
N VAL A 315 1.12 -14.48 -15.56
CA VAL A 315 2.57 -14.34 -15.82
C VAL A 315 2.96 -12.87 -15.89
N GLY A 316 2.17 -12.03 -16.56
CA GLY A 316 2.38 -10.59 -16.63
C GLY A 316 2.36 -9.94 -15.23
N GLN A 317 1.41 -10.32 -14.38
CA GLN A 317 1.32 -9.84 -12.98
C GLN A 317 2.52 -10.26 -12.13
N LEU A 318 3.01 -11.50 -12.30
CA LEU A 318 4.21 -11.96 -11.61
C LEU A 318 5.43 -11.10 -12.00
N VAL A 319 5.63 -10.88 -13.29
CA VAL A 319 6.76 -10.06 -13.81
C VAL A 319 6.63 -8.62 -13.37
N CYS A 320 5.43 -8.04 -13.45
CA CYS A 320 5.11 -6.70 -12.95
C CYS A 320 5.45 -6.58 -11.46
N GLY A 321 5.02 -7.55 -10.66
CA GLY A 321 5.31 -7.63 -9.23
C GLY A 321 6.81 -7.66 -8.95
N ILE A 322 7.59 -8.47 -9.67
CA ILE A 322 9.06 -8.55 -9.52
C ILE A 322 9.70 -7.16 -9.73
N GLY A 323 9.32 -6.46 -10.79
CA GLY A 323 9.81 -5.11 -11.08
C GLY A 323 9.44 -4.12 -9.97
N PHE A 324 8.17 -4.09 -9.58
CA PHE A 324 7.62 -3.19 -8.57
C PHE A 324 8.25 -3.40 -7.19
N GLY A 325 8.35 -4.67 -6.74
CA GLY A 325 8.96 -5.00 -5.45
C GLY A 325 10.46 -4.70 -5.39
N SER A 326 11.14 -4.75 -6.53
CA SER A 326 12.56 -4.37 -6.64
C SER A 326 12.78 -2.87 -6.54
N MET A 327 11.83 -2.05 -7.03
CA MET A 327 11.99 -0.60 -7.14
C MET A 327 12.11 0.10 -5.78
N GLY A 328 11.36 -0.34 -4.78
CA GLY A 328 11.33 0.28 -3.44
C GLY A 328 12.70 0.31 -2.75
N PRO A 329 13.32 -0.85 -2.52
CA PRO A 329 14.65 -0.95 -1.90
C PRO A 329 15.74 -0.18 -2.67
N VAL A 330 15.77 -0.32 -4.00
CA VAL A 330 16.77 0.36 -4.85
C VAL A 330 16.63 1.88 -4.74
N ARG A 331 15.40 2.39 -4.82
CA ARG A 331 15.12 3.82 -4.66
C ARG A 331 15.53 4.33 -3.28
N ALA A 332 15.21 3.60 -2.22
CA ALA A 332 15.56 3.99 -0.86
C ALA A 332 17.09 4.07 -0.68
N THR A 333 17.81 3.06 -1.15
CA THR A 333 19.28 3.02 -1.09
C THR A 333 19.89 4.21 -1.86
N LEU A 334 19.47 4.41 -3.11
CA LEU A 334 19.99 5.54 -3.91
C LEU A 334 19.69 6.90 -3.28
N THR A 335 18.49 7.05 -2.68
CA THR A 335 18.14 8.30 -1.98
C THR A 335 19.06 8.54 -0.79
N GLN A 336 19.32 7.50 0.02
CA GLN A 336 20.20 7.60 1.19
C GLN A 336 21.66 7.88 0.80
N GLU A 337 22.17 7.29 -0.27
CA GLU A 337 23.52 7.50 -0.75
C GLU A 337 23.76 8.89 -1.38
N ARG A 338 22.72 9.48 -1.98
CA ARG A 338 22.81 10.77 -2.69
C ARG A 338 22.34 11.96 -1.88
N CYS A 339 21.82 11.73 -0.70
CA CYS A 339 21.32 12.76 0.22
C CYS A 339 22.30 12.96 1.38
N ASP A 340 22.50 14.22 1.79
CA ASP A 340 23.20 14.53 3.03
C ASP A 340 22.50 13.86 4.22
N PRO A 341 23.22 13.18 5.13
CA PRO A 341 22.65 12.52 6.30
C PRO A 341 21.70 13.40 7.14
N SER A 342 21.96 14.70 7.22
CA SER A 342 21.12 15.66 7.96
C SER A 342 19.75 15.91 7.33
N HIS A 343 19.57 15.61 6.04
CA HIS A 343 18.33 15.85 5.29
C HIS A 343 17.58 14.58 4.86
N VAL A 344 18.18 13.40 5.05
CA VAL A 344 17.61 12.11 4.55
C VAL A 344 16.17 11.91 5.00
N GLY A 345 15.86 12.16 6.28
CA GLY A 345 14.51 11.98 6.80
C GLY A 345 13.47 12.87 6.10
N ARG A 346 13.81 14.16 5.89
CA ARG A 346 12.95 15.15 5.21
C ARG A 346 12.74 14.81 3.74
N VAL A 347 13.79 14.40 3.05
CA VAL A 347 13.74 13.97 1.64
C VAL A 347 12.90 12.70 1.48
N MET A 348 13.10 11.70 2.34
CA MET A 348 12.31 10.45 2.31
C MET A 348 10.82 10.70 2.60
N ALA A 349 10.49 11.57 3.56
CA ALA A 349 9.11 11.98 3.84
C ALA A 349 8.47 12.66 2.62
N THR A 350 9.18 13.62 2.01
CA THR A 350 8.71 14.32 0.81
C THR A 350 8.51 13.36 -0.36
N MET A 351 9.45 12.43 -0.59
CA MET A 351 9.30 11.42 -1.63
C MET A 351 8.09 10.52 -1.38
N ARG A 352 7.85 10.08 -0.14
CA ARG A 352 6.69 9.26 0.23
C ARG A 352 5.38 9.99 -0.09
N VAL A 353 5.24 11.24 0.35
CA VAL A 353 4.04 12.07 0.07
C VAL A 353 3.84 12.25 -1.41
N GLY A 354 4.89 12.61 -2.16
CA GLY A 354 4.81 12.80 -3.61
C GLY A 354 4.39 11.55 -4.36
N LEU A 355 4.95 10.39 -4.01
CA LEU A 355 4.62 9.12 -4.65
C LEU A 355 3.18 8.68 -4.35
N ASN A 356 2.73 8.83 -3.10
CA ASN A 356 1.36 8.48 -2.73
C ASN A 356 0.32 9.39 -3.43
N SER A 357 0.68 10.64 -3.74
CA SER A 357 -0.19 11.56 -4.47
C SER A 357 -0.18 11.36 -6.00
N ALA A 358 0.81 10.63 -6.54
CA ALA A 358 0.96 10.45 -7.98
C ALA A 358 -0.23 9.77 -8.65
N GLY A 359 -0.89 8.83 -7.96
CA GLY A 359 -2.06 8.11 -8.46
C GLY A 359 -3.37 8.90 -8.47
N VAL A 360 -3.45 10.02 -7.77
CA VAL A 360 -4.73 10.77 -7.60
C VAL A 360 -5.26 11.31 -8.93
N VAL A 361 -4.41 11.93 -9.74
CA VAL A 361 -4.85 12.47 -11.04
C VAL A 361 -5.25 11.37 -12.02
N PRO A 362 -4.46 10.30 -12.22
CA PRO A 362 -4.88 9.17 -13.06
C PRO A 362 -6.18 8.53 -12.60
N LEU A 363 -6.37 8.37 -11.29
CA LEU A 363 -7.61 7.83 -10.73
C LEU A 363 -8.85 8.63 -11.15
N LEU A 364 -8.75 9.96 -11.20
CA LEU A 364 -9.85 10.84 -11.60
C LEU A 364 -10.03 10.90 -13.13
N VAL A 365 -8.95 10.76 -13.90
CA VAL A 365 -8.98 10.88 -15.37
C VAL A 365 -9.29 9.54 -16.06
N ALA A 366 -8.87 8.43 -15.47
CA ALA A 366 -9.00 7.10 -16.06
C ALA A 366 -10.44 6.71 -16.46
N PRO A 367 -11.51 7.03 -15.70
CA PRO A 367 -12.88 6.72 -16.12
C PRO A 367 -13.29 7.39 -17.41
N PHE A 368 -12.88 8.66 -17.62
CA PHE A 368 -13.18 9.40 -18.87
C PHE A 368 -12.45 8.78 -20.06
N LEU A 369 -11.19 8.41 -19.86
CA LEU A 369 -10.42 7.73 -20.90
C LEU A 369 -11.00 6.35 -21.20
N ALA A 370 -11.42 5.60 -20.18
CA ALA A 370 -12.02 4.29 -20.34
C ALA A 370 -13.36 4.36 -21.08
N ALA A 371 -14.15 5.40 -20.85
CA ALA A 371 -15.39 5.63 -21.59
C ALA A 371 -15.15 5.94 -23.08
N ALA A 372 -14.03 6.59 -23.40
CA ALA A 372 -13.70 6.97 -24.79
C ALA A 372 -12.98 5.85 -25.56
N PHE A 373 -12.04 5.15 -24.92
CA PHE A 373 -11.10 4.22 -25.56
C PHE A 373 -11.27 2.76 -25.11
N GLY A 374 -12.08 2.50 -24.08
CA GLY A 374 -12.22 1.20 -23.45
C GLY A 374 -11.15 0.94 -22.37
N VAL A 375 -11.50 0.07 -21.42
CA VAL A 375 -10.70 -0.24 -20.22
C VAL A 375 -9.32 -0.78 -20.60
N GLN A 376 -9.27 -1.79 -21.47
CA GLN A 376 -8.01 -2.45 -21.86
C GLN A 376 -7.05 -1.48 -22.56
N ALA A 377 -7.55 -0.64 -23.48
CA ALA A 377 -6.71 0.32 -24.20
C ALA A 377 -6.07 1.35 -23.28
N VAL A 378 -6.81 1.82 -22.25
CA VAL A 378 -6.30 2.77 -21.26
C VAL A 378 -5.21 2.14 -20.40
N LEU A 379 -5.43 0.92 -19.88
CA LEU A 379 -4.45 0.20 -19.08
C LEU A 379 -3.20 -0.17 -19.90
N PHE A 380 -3.38 -0.58 -21.15
CA PHE A 380 -2.27 -0.87 -22.06
C PHE A 380 -1.47 0.39 -22.38
N GLY A 381 -2.15 1.51 -22.64
CA GLY A 381 -1.52 2.82 -22.85
C GLY A 381 -0.72 3.29 -21.63
N ALA A 382 -1.25 3.11 -20.41
CA ALA A 382 -0.55 3.40 -19.16
C ALA A 382 0.70 2.50 -18.99
N SER A 383 0.60 1.23 -19.36
CA SER A 383 1.74 0.29 -19.34
C SER A 383 2.83 0.69 -20.35
N LEU A 384 2.45 1.07 -21.57
CA LEU A 384 3.38 1.60 -22.56
C LEU A 384 4.04 2.92 -22.12
N ALA A 385 3.29 3.80 -21.46
CA ALA A 385 3.84 5.03 -20.88
C ALA A 385 4.89 4.70 -19.82
N THR A 386 4.65 3.68 -18.96
CA THR A 386 5.64 3.20 -17.98
C THR A 386 6.91 2.70 -18.65
N VAL A 387 6.80 1.92 -19.73
CA VAL A 387 7.94 1.46 -20.53
C VAL A 387 8.70 2.64 -21.14
N ALA A 388 7.99 3.59 -21.76
CA ALA A 388 8.61 4.78 -22.37
C ALA A 388 9.35 5.63 -21.32
N ILE A 389 8.75 5.85 -20.15
CA ILE A 389 9.37 6.55 -19.02
C ILE A 389 10.64 5.83 -18.58
N ALA A 390 10.58 4.50 -18.40
CA ALA A 390 11.73 3.69 -17.99
C ALA A 390 12.89 3.81 -19.01
N LEU A 391 12.61 3.72 -20.31
CA LEU A 391 13.60 3.87 -21.39
C LEU A 391 14.19 5.28 -21.43
N ALA A 392 13.37 6.32 -21.24
CA ALA A 392 13.85 7.70 -21.17
C ALA A 392 14.83 7.90 -20.02
N PHE A 393 14.48 7.42 -18.82
CA PHE A 393 15.38 7.49 -17.66
C PHE A 393 16.62 6.61 -17.80
N TRP A 394 16.51 5.44 -18.45
CA TRP A 394 17.66 4.60 -18.79
C TRP A 394 18.66 5.34 -19.69
N THR A 395 18.19 6.02 -20.72
CA THR A 395 19.06 6.78 -21.62
C THR A 395 19.71 7.97 -20.93
N ILE A 396 18.96 8.66 -20.02
CA ILE A 396 19.50 9.77 -19.21
C ILE A 396 20.59 9.24 -18.24
N SER A 397 20.36 8.07 -17.62
CA SER A 397 21.31 7.50 -16.68
C SER A 397 22.62 7.01 -17.30
N ARG A 398 22.60 6.63 -18.60
CA ARG A 398 23.80 6.20 -19.33
C ARG A 398 24.70 7.37 -19.81
N ARG A 399 24.13 8.57 -19.87
CA ARG A 399 24.85 9.77 -20.31
C ARG A 399 25.56 10.48 -19.13
N ARG A 400 25.39 9.99 -17.94
CA ARG A 400 26.01 10.47 -16.69
C ARG A 400 26.96 9.44 -16.09
#